data_141315247c1aad408661cb7b21d611e6
#
_entry.id   141315247c1aad408661cb7b21d611e6
#
_cell.length_a   1.000
_cell.length_b   1.000
_cell.length_c   1.000
_cell.angle_alpha   90.00
_cell.angle_beta   90.00
_cell.angle_gamma   90.00
#
_symmetry.space_group_name_H-M   'P 1'
#
loop_
_entity.id
_entity.type
_entity.pdbx_description
1 polymer ?
#
loop_
_entity_poly.entity_id
_entity_poly.type
_entity_poly.pdbx_seq_one_letter_code
_entity_poly.pdbx_strand_id
1 'polypeptide(L)'
;MKTLQKDLTTGNPGKIIFNFTLPIFIGNVFQQFYSMADTIIVGKFVGTKALAAVGSTGTIMFLINGFILGMTAGFTVLTAQKFGAGDMKAMRKTVGNAAILAIIMSLIMTVLGMMAMKPLLGIMKTPDDIFKDAYAYIMVICGGIAAQMLYNFLSSVLRALGNSKVPLYFLILAALLNIVLDMVFIIAFHMGAAGAAWATVISQGISGILCLVYIVKAVPILHLHKEDWRPSGHLLKIQLAVGIPMALQYSITAIGTMMVQTALNLLGSTQVAAFTAANKIEQIVTQAYVAMGTTMATYCAQNIGAGKIKRIRQGFKSITIMGSIYSVVVAAIIMTVGKYMTYLFLSGDLTEIMHSVDIYLKCVGTFFIPLTVVNVYRNGIQGMGYGLLPMMAGVAELVGRGVVAMIAAGQKSYFGVCMASPAAWILASALLIVMYYYVIHQNEKRFAKYADEG
;
A
#
# COMPACT_ATOMS: atom_id res chain seq x y z
N MET A 1 -5.31 32.52 -0.44
CA MET A 1 -5.40 31.10 -0.76
C MET A 1 -5.77 30.34 0.50
N LYS A 2 -6.93 29.67 0.54
CA LYS A 2 -7.26 28.78 1.67
C LYS A 2 -6.18 27.70 1.74
N THR A 3 -5.48 27.63 2.85
CA THR A 3 -4.47 26.59 3.10
C THR A 3 -5.13 25.23 2.91
N LEU A 4 -4.66 24.45 1.94
CA LEU A 4 -5.13 23.09 1.65
C LEU A 4 -4.74 22.10 2.76
N GLN A 5 -4.03 22.55 3.76
CA GLN A 5 -3.67 21.81 4.96
C GLN A 5 -4.89 21.73 5.88
N LYS A 6 -5.24 20.52 6.30
CA LYS A 6 -6.36 20.30 7.21
C LYS A 6 -5.83 19.75 8.53
N ASP A 7 -6.11 20.48 9.58
CA ASP A 7 -6.00 19.97 10.94
C ASP A 7 -7.05 18.88 11.16
N LEU A 8 -6.62 17.64 11.32
CA LEU A 8 -7.49 16.50 11.60
C LEU A 8 -7.84 16.39 13.08
N THR A 9 -7.32 17.31 13.91
CA THR A 9 -7.53 17.30 15.37
C THR A 9 -8.76 18.13 15.80
N THR A 10 -9.47 18.76 14.86
CA THR A 10 -10.64 19.61 15.12
C THR A 10 -11.83 19.22 14.23
N GLY A 11 -13.04 19.50 14.68
CA GLY A 11 -14.28 19.20 13.94
C GLY A 11 -14.80 17.77 14.12
N ASN A 12 -15.79 17.37 13.32
CA ASN A 12 -16.42 16.02 13.40
C ASN A 12 -15.50 14.93 12.84
N PRO A 13 -15.10 13.92 13.64
CA PRO A 13 -14.18 12.89 13.22
C PRO A 13 -14.63 12.12 11.97
N GLY A 14 -15.90 11.70 11.91
CA GLY A 14 -16.42 10.93 10.78
C GLY A 14 -16.36 11.69 9.47
N LYS A 15 -16.78 12.98 9.47
CA LYS A 15 -16.72 13.83 8.27
C LYS A 15 -15.28 14.10 7.82
N ILE A 16 -14.36 14.31 8.76
CA ILE A 16 -12.95 14.53 8.47
C ILE A 16 -12.33 13.29 7.85
N ILE A 17 -12.55 12.13 8.47
CA ILE A 17 -12.03 10.84 8.00
C ILE A 17 -12.58 10.55 6.60
N PHE A 18 -13.88 10.69 6.38
CA PHE A 18 -14.48 10.44 5.06
C PHE A 18 -13.88 11.35 3.97
N ASN A 19 -13.81 12.67 4.23
CA ASN A 19 -13.27 13.66 3.28
C ASN A 19 -11.78 13.45 3.00
N PHE A 20 -11.03 12.86 3.94
CA PHE A 20 -9.61 12.56 3.75
C PHE A 20 -9.41 11.22 3.04
N THR A 21 -10.25 10.23 3.32
CA THR A 21 -10.20 8.89 2.71
C THR A 21 -10.56 8.93 1.23
N LEU A 22 -11.58 9.71 0.86
CA LEU A 22 -12.12 9.70 -0.50
C LEU A 22 -11.08 10.03 -1.58
N PRO A 23 -10.24 11.07 -1.47
CA PRO A 23 -9.18 11.32 -2.45
C PRO A 23 -8.14 10.18 -2.52
N ILE A 24 -7.80 9.56 -1.38
CA ILE A 24 -6.85 8.44 -1.35
C ILE A 24 -7.45 7.23 -2.05
N PHE A 25 -8.71 6.92 -1.79
CA PHE A 25 -9.42 5.83 -2.46
C PHE A 25 -9.48 6.02 -3.97
N ILE A 26 -9.88 7.23 -4.43
CA ILE A 26 -9.90 7.57 -5.86
C ILE A 26 -8.50 7.38 -6.46
N GLY A 27 -7.45 7.87 -5.79
CA GLY A 27 -6.07 7.71 -6.23
C GLY A 27 -5.66 6.25 -6.37
N ASN A 28 -5.97 5.42 -5.38
CA ASN A 28 -5.65 4.00 -5.41
C ASN A 28 -6.38 3.27 -6.55
N VAL A 29 -7.65 3.61 -6.81
CA VAL A 29 -8.42 3.05 -7.93
C VAL A 29 -7.82 3.48 -9.27
N PHE A 30 -7.46 4.76 -9.44
CA PHE A 30 -6.75 5.22 -10.64
C PHE A 30 -5.43 4.48 -10.83
N GLN A 31 -4.68 4.22 -9.76
CA GLN A 31 -3.43 3.45 -9.83
C GLN A 31 -3.66 2.02 -10.31
N GLN A 32 -4.75 1.36 -9.92
CA GLN A 32 -5.10 0.05 -10.45
C GLN A 32 -5.44 0.09 -11.94
N PHE A 33 -6.21 1.10 -12.36
CA PHE A 33 -6.57 1.23 -13.78
C PHE A 33 -5.36 1.51 -14.67
N TYR A 34 -4.42 2.37 -14.27
CA TYR A 34 -3.25 2.61 -15.10
C TYR A 34 -2.34 1.38 -15.16
N SER A 35 -2.19 0.64 -14.07
CA SER A 35 -1.43 -0.62 -14.07
C SER A 35 -2.06 -1.67 -15.00
N MET A 36 -3.39 -1.70 -15.11
CA MET A 36 -4.10 -2.53 -16.09
C MET A 36 -3.85 -2.03 -17.52
N ALA A 37 -3.88 -0.71 -17.75
CA ALA A 37 -3.62 -0.11 -19.05
C ALA A 37 -2.21 -0.43 -19.55
N ASP A 38 -1.20 -0.29 -18.67
CA ASP A 38 0.19 -0.67 -18.96
C ASP A 38 0.31 -2.14 -19.39
N THR A 39 -0.32 -3.04 -18.65
CA THR A 39 -0.37 -4.48 -18.99
C THR A 39 -1.02 -4.73 -20.36
N ILE A 40 -2.10 -4.03 -20.68
CA ILE A 40 -2.82 -4.15 -21.97
C ILE A 40 -1.95 -3.62 -23.11
N ILE A 41 -1.28 -2.47 -22.92
CA ILE A 41 -0.42 -1.86 -23.93
C ILE A 41 0.76 -2.78 -24.24
N VAL A 42 1.45 -3.29 -23.22
CA VAL A 42 2.55 -4.24 -23.39
C VAL A 42 2.08 -5.51 -24.10
N GLY A 43 0.97 -6.10 -23.67
CA GLY A 43 0.45 -7.34 -24.25
C GLY A 43 0.02 -7.19 -25.72
N LYS A 44 -0.61 -6.06 -26.05
CA LYS A 44 -1.17 -5.82 -27.39
C LYS A 44 -0.12 -5.36 -28.41
N PHE A 45 0.83 -4.52 -28.01
CA PHE A 45 1.78 -3.89 -28.93
C PHE A 45 3.18 -4.51 -28.92
N VAL A 46 3.60 -5.14 -27.83
CA VAL A 46 4.89 -5.84 -27.77
C VAL A 46 4.72 -7.35 -27.96
N GLY A 47 3.66 -7.91 -27.39
CA GLY A 47 3.30 -9.31 -27.56
C GLY A 47 3.33 -10.13 -26.26
N THR A 48 2.93 -11.39 -26.39
CA THR A 48 2.72 -12.30 -25.24
C THR A 48 3.98 -12.60 -24.45
N LYS A 49 5.15 -12.67 -25.09
CA LYS A 49 6.44 -12.89 -24.40
C LYS A 49 6.82 -11.72 -23.51
N ALA A 50 6.66 -10.48 -23.99
CA ALA A 50 6.93 -9.29 -23.19
C ALA A 50 5.94 -9.17 -22.02
N LEU A 51 4.67 -9.50 -22.24
CA LEU A 51 3.67 -9.57 -21.18
C LEU A 51 4.03 -10.61 -20.12
N ALA A 52 4.49 -11.78 -20.53
CA ALA A 52 4.97 -12.83 -19.63
C ALA A 52 6.21 -12.38 -18.85
N ALA A 53 7.14 -11.65 -19.51
CA ALA A 53 8.32 -11.09 -18.86
C ALA A 53 7.94 -10.08 -17.76
N VAL A 54 7.08 -9.11 -18.05
CA VAL A 54 6.57 -8.15 -17.06
C VAL A 54 5.81 -8.87 -15.93
N GLY A 55 4.95 -9.83 -16.28
CA GLY A 55 4.19 -10.62 -15.31
C GLY A 55 5.08 -11.40 -14.36
N SER A 56 6.19 -11.99 -14.85
CA SER A 56 7.14 -12.75 -14.02
C SER A 56 7.83 -11.88 -12.96
N THR A 57 7.96 -10.58 -13.19
CA THR A 57 8.54 -9.62 -12.24
C THR A 57 7.51 -9.06 -11.23
N GLY A 58 6.23 -9.41 -11.36
CA GLY A 58 5.15 -8.82 -10.57
C GLY A 58 5.34 -8.92 -9.05
N THR A 59 5.80 -10.07 -8.56
CA THR A 59 6.11 -10.25 -7.13
C THR A 59 7.25 -9.36 -6.66
N ILE A 60 8.29 -9.21 -7.47
CA ILE A 60 9.44 -8.34 -7.18
C ILE A 60 8.97 -6.88 -7.13
N MET A 61 8.15 -6.47 -8.10
CA MET A 61 7.52 -5.15 -8.14
C MET A 61 6.67 -4.87 -6.90
N PHE A 62 5.87 -5.85 -6.47
CA PHE A 62 5.07 -5.72 -5.25
C PHE A 62 5.95 -5.51 -4.01
N LEU A 63 7.06 -6.26 -3.89
CA LEU A 63 8.02 -6.10 -2.80
C LEU A 63 8.68 -4.71 -2.81
N ILE A 64 9.20 -4.27 -3.96
CA ILE A 64 9.86 -2.96 -4.10
C ILE A 64 8.88 -1.84 -3.76
N ASN A 65 7.72 -1.82 -4.41
CA ASN A 65 6.70 -0.78 -4.22
C ASN A 65 6.16 -0.77 -2.79
N GLY A 66 5.86 -1.94 -2.23
CA GLY A 66 5.40 -2.08 -0.86
C GLY A 66 6.42 -1.60 0.16
N PHE A 67 7.70 -1.91 -0.07
CA PHE A 67 8.79 -1.45 0.79
C PHE A 67 8.92 0.08 0.77
N ILE A 68 8.89 0.69 -0.42
CA ILE A 68 8.90 2.15 -0.59
C ILE A 68 7.71 2.80 0.12
N LEU A 69 6.50 2.28 -0.09
CA LEU A 69 5.28 2.79 0.53
C LEU A 69 5.32 2.69 2.06
N GLY A 70 5.73 1.54 2.58
CA GLY A 70 5.84 1.31 4.03
C GLY A 70 6.87 2.24 4.68
N MET A 71 8.04 2.38 4.08
CA MET A 71 9.08 3.28 4.60
C MET A 71 8.65 4.73 4.57
N THR A 72 8.18 5.23 3.44
CA THR A 72 7.80 6.64 3.30
C THR A 72 6.63 7.01 4.21
N ALA A 73 5.65 6.14 4.36
CA ALA A 73 4.56 6.32 5.31
C ALA A 73 5.08 6.32 6.77
N GLY A 74 5.93 5.36 7.13
CA GLY A 74 6.48 5.24 8.49
C GLY A 74 7.38 6.41 8.88
N PHE A 75 8.23 6.89 7.96
CA PHE A 75 9.09 8.06 8.23
C PHE A 75 8.28 9.33 8.50
N THR A 76 7.10 9.46 7.92
CA THR A 76 6.26 10.66 8.07
C THR A 76 5.28 10.60 9.24
N VAL A 77 5.16 9.47 9.95
CA VAL A 77 4.34 9.35 11.17
C VAL A 77 4.74 10.40 12.21
N LEU A 78 6.03 10.51 12.51
CA LEU A 78 6.53 11.48 13.49
C LEU A 78 6.27 12.93 13.03
N THR A 79 6.35 13.19 11.72
CA THR A 79 6.00 14.50 11.13
C THR A 79 4.53 14.84 11.40
N ALA A 80 3.62 13.89 11.18
CA ALA A 80 2.19 14.08 11.47
C ALA A 80 1.92 14.31 12.96
N GLN A 81 2.64 13.61 13.84
CA GLN A 81 2.54 13.82 15.29
C GLN A 81 2.99 15.22 15.69
N LYS A 82 4.13 15.71 15.19
CA LYS A 82 4.63 17.06 15.47
C LYS A 82 3.72 18.15 14.88
N PHE A 83 3.16 17.90 13.70
CA PHE A 83 2.15 18.79 13.11
C PHE A 83 0.89 18.88 13.99
N GLY A 84 0.38 17.72 14.44
CA GLY A 84 -0.78 17.66 15.33
C GLY A 84 -0.53 18.33 16.71
N ALA A 85 0.70 18.28 17.21
CA ALA A 85 1.12 18.97 18.42
C ALA A 85 1.26 20.50 18.25
N GLY A 86 1.17 21.03 17.01
CA GLY A 86 1.40 22.44 16.75
C GLY A 86 2.88 22.86 16.77
N ASP A 87 3.80 21.93 16.93
CA ASP A 87 5.25 22.21 16.97
C ASP A 87 5.83 22.22 15.55
N MET A 88 5.69 23.36 14.87
CA MET A 88 6.11 23.49 13.48
C MET A 88 7.63 23.45 13.29
N LYS A 89 8.39 23.84 14.29
CA LYS A 89 9.86 23.77 14.26
C LYS A 89 10.34 22.30 14.33
N ALA A 90 9.82 21.53 15.28
CA ALA A 90 10.11 20.12 15.37
C ALA A 90 9.57 19.35 14.13
N MET A 91 8.39 19.70 13.61
CA MET A 91 7.82 19.13 12.40
C MET A 91 8.77 19.30 11.20
N ARG A 92 9.28 20.49 10.90
CA ARG A 92 10.26 20.71 9.84
C ARG A 92 11.52 19.86 10.02
N LYS A 93 12.05 19.79 11.26
CA LYS A 93 13.21 18.96 11.57
C LYS A 93 12.94 17.47 11.32
N THR A 94 11.73 16.97 11.61
CA THR A 94 11.37 15.59 11.29
C THR A 94 11.25 15.36 9.79
N VAL A 95 10.77 16.32 9.00
CA VAL A 95 10.74 16.24 7.53
C VAL A 95 12.14 16.19 6.95
N GLY A 96 13.07 17.05 7.41
CA GLY A 96 14.46 17.04 6.97
C GLY A 96 15.15 15.71 7.24
N ASN A 97 14.97 15.16 8.45
CA ASN A 97 15.54 13.85 8.82
C ASN A 97 14.89 12.69 8.03
N ALA A 98 13.56 12.73 7.79
CA ALA A 98 12.87 11.76 6.95
C ALA A 98 13.35 11.82 5.49
N ALA A 99 13.63 13.02 4.96
CA ALA A 99 14.20 13.18 3.63
C ALA A 99 15.60 12.56 3.52
N ILE A 100 16.45 12.75 4.53
CA ILE A 100 17.78 12.10 4.59
C ILE A 100 17.63 10.58 4.56
N LEU A 101 16.72 10.02 5.38
CA LEU A 101 16.43 8.58 5.36
C LEU A 101 15.91 8.11 4.00
N ALA A 102 15.00 8.85 3.37
CA ALA A 102 14.47 8.51 2.05
C ALA A 102 15.57 8.46 0.99
N ILE A 103 16.50 9.42 1.00
CA ILE A 103 17.67 9.45 0.09
C ILE A 103 18.57 8.25 0.35
N ILE A 104 18.97 8.01 1.60
CA ILE A 104 19.86 6.89 1.95
C ILE A 104 19.20 5.55 1.57
N MET A 105 17.94 5.36 1.91
CA MET A 105 17.22 4.12 1.61
C MET A 105 16.99 3.92 0.11
N SER A 106 16.75 4.99 -0.64
CA SER A 106 16.63 4.88 -2.10
C SER A 106 17.95 4.42 -2.73
N LEU A 107 19.09 4.92 -2.26
CA LEU A 107 20.41 4.49 -2.71
C LEU A 107 20.68 3.03 -2.35
N ILE A 108 20.42 2.64 -1.11
CA ILE A 108 20.59 1.25 -0.64
C ILE A 108 19.71 0.31 -1.47
N MET A 109 18.44 0.62 -1.65
CA MET A 109 17.50 -0.21 -2.42
C MET A 109 17.88 -0.29 -3.89
N THR A 110 18.35 0.80 -4.49
CA THR A 110 18.83 0.82 -5.87
C THR A 110 20.03 -0.11 -6.04
N VAL A 111 21.05 0.05 -5.20
CA VAL A 111 22.28 -0.77 -5.29
C VAL A 111 21.96 -2.25 -5.04
N LEU A 112 21.28 -2.56 -3.93
CA LEU A 112 20.92 -3.94 -3.60
C LEU A 112 19.98 -4.53 -4.65
N GLY A 113 19.01 -3.77 -5.14
CA GLY A 113 18.09 -4.20 -6.20
C GLY A 113 18.84 -4.55 -7.47
N MET A 114 19.68 -3.65 -7.97
CA MET A 114 20.45 -3.90 -9.20
C MET A 114 21.39 -5.11 -9.07
N MET A 115 21.99 -5.34 -7.90
CA MET A 115 22.85 -6.50 -7.64
C MET A 115 22.06 -7.81 -7.51
N ALA A 116 20.87 -7.76 -6.92
CA ALA A 116 20.09 -8.96 -6.59
C ALA A 116 19.20 -9.48 -7.74
N MET A 117 18.87 -8.64 -8.74
CA MET A 117 17.84 -9.01 -9.74
C MET A 117 18.24 -10.20 -10.61
N LYS A 118 19.48 -10.29 -11.05
CA LYS A 118 19.92 -11.42 -11.87
C LYS A 118 19.86 -12.76 -11.13
N PRO A 119 20.47 -12.90 -9.93
CA PRO A 119 20.32 -14.12 -9.16
C PRO A 119 18.87 -14.41 -8.73
N LEU A 120 18.07 -13.38 -8.42
CA LEU A 120 16.69 -13.54 -8.01
C LEU A 120 15.80 -14.12 -9.12
N LEU A 121 15.91 -13.60 -10.34
CA LEU A 121 15.21 -14.15 -11.51
C LEU A 121 15.66 -15.60 -11.82
N GLY A 122 16.93 -15.92 -11.56
CA GLY A 122 17.44 -17.29 -11.67
C GLY A 122 16.82 -18.22 -10.63
N ILE A 123 16.74 -17.80 -9.37
CA ILE A 123 16.08 -18.57 -8.27
C ILE A 123 14.60 -18.78 -8.57
N MET A 124 13.95 -17.77 -9.14
CA MET A 124 12.54 -17.84 -9.55
C MET A 124 12.30 -18.73 -10.78
N LYS A 125 13.38 -19.29 -11.36
CA LYS A 125 13.33 -20.14 -12.58
C LYS A 125 12.58 -19.44 -13.73
N THR A 126 12.86 -18.14 -13.93
CA THR A 126 12.31 -17.39 -15.06
C THR A 126 12.75 -18.08 -16.36
N PRO A 127 11.81 -18.38 -17.30
CA PRO A 127 12.14 -19.07 -18.56
C PRO A 127 13.15 -18.27 -19.39
N ASP A 128 14.07 -18.98 -20.04
CA ASP A 128 15.19 -18.37 -20.80
C ASP A 128 14.72 -17.46 -21.94
N ASP A 129 13.58 -17.79 -22.55
CA ASP A 129 13.01 -17.04 -23.69
C ASP A 129 12.44 -15.68 -23.31
N ILE A 130 12.14 -15.44 -22.02
CA ILE A 130 11.66 -14.16 -21.49
C ILE A 130 12.64 -13.51 -20.49
N PHE A 131 13.71 -14.21 -20.11
CA PHE A 131 14.65 -13.76 -19.08
C PHE A 131 15.26 -12.41 -19.40
N LYS A 132 15.68 -12.19 -20.65
CA LYS A 132 16.29 -10.94 -21.10
C LYS A 132 15.35 -9.74 -20.94
N ASP A 133 14.10 -9.90 -21.34
CA ASP A 133 13.07 -8.84 -21.25
C ASP A 133 12.68 -8.57 -19.80
N ALA A 134 12.50 -9.63 -18.99
CA ALA A 134 12.22 -9.51 -17.56
C ALA A 134 13.36 -8.81 -16.81
N TYR A 135 14.60 -9.17 -17.12
CA TYR A 135 15.78 -8.53 -16.54
C TYR A 135 15.90 -7.07 -16.94
N ALA A 136 15.74 -6.76 -18.24
CA ALA A 136 15.77 -5.38 -18.72
C ALA A 136 14.69 -4.52 -18.07
N TYR A 137 13.45 -5.02 -17.96
CA TYR A 137 12.35 -4.34 -17.31
C TYR A 137 12.66 -4.03 -15.84
N ILE A 138 13.00 -5.05 -15.04
CA ILE A 138 13.19 -4.88 -13.60
C ILE A 138 14.44 -4.04 -13.27
N MET A 139 15.48 -4.09 -14.09
CA MET A 139 16.68 -3.26 -13.91
C MET A 139 16.38 -1.77 -14.09
N VAL A 140 15.54 -1.39 -15.05
CA VAL A 140 15.09 0.00 -15.21
C VAL A 140 14.28 0.44 -13.99
N ILE A 141 13.39 -0.41 -13.49
CA ILE A 141 12.63 -0.13 -12.26
C ILE A 141 13.57 0.07 -11.06
N CYS A 142 14.55 -0.83 -10.87
CA CYS A 142 15.53 -0.70 -9.79
C CYS A 142 16.37 0.60 -9.92
N GLY A 143 16.79 0.96 -11.13
CA GLY A 143 17.46 2.24 -11.40
C GLY A 143 16.58 3.46 -11.12
N GLY A 144 15.25 3.31 -11.24
CA GLY A 144 14.25 4.34 -11.01
C GLY A 144 13.71 4.43 -9.59
N ILE A 145 14.20 3.65 -8.63
CA ILE A 145 13.71 3.65 -7.22
C ILE A 145 13.75 5.05 -6.61
N ALA A 146 14.78 5.84 -6.92
CA ALA A 146 14.88 7.23 -6.43
C ALA A 146 13.70 8.11 -6.88
N ALA A 147 13.23 7.96 -8.11
CA ALA A 147 12.08 8.69 -8.65
C ALA A 147 10.78 8.27 -7.93
N GLN A 148 10.58 6.98 -7.73
CA GLN A 148 9.44 6.45 -7.00
C GLN A 148 9.47 6.88 -5.52
N MET A 149 10.65 6.82 -4.89
CA MET A 149 10.85 7.26 -3.50
C MET A 149 10.52 8.75 -3.34
N LEU A 150 10.98 9.59 -4.27
CA LEU A 150 10.72 11.04 -4.25
C LEU A 150 9.21 11.31 -4.25
N TYR A 151 8.47 10.76 -5.22
CA TYR A 151 7.03 10.97 -5.29
C TYR A 151 6.30 10.45 -4.04
N ASN A 152 6.59 9.21 -3.63
CA ASN A 152 5.91 8.59 -2.49
C ASN A 152 6.23 9.29 -1.16
N PHE A 153 7.47 9.74 -0.97
CA PHE A 153 7.88 10.50 0.21
C PHE A 153 7.16 11.85 0.29
N LEU A 154 7.19 12.65 -0.78
CA LEU A 154 6.54 13.96 -0.80
C LEU A 154 5.01 13.85 -0.66
N SER A 155 4.40 12.84 -1.27
CA SER A 155 2.98 12.52 -1.09
C SER A 155 2.67 12.15 0.37
N SER A 156 3.55 11.40 1.03
CA SER A 156 3.40 11.02 2.44
C SER A 156 3.56 12.23 3.37
N VAL A 157 4.49 13.14 3.08
CA VAL A 157 4.64 14.42 3.80
C VAL A 157 3.37 15.27 3.68
N LEU A 158 2.82 15.42 2.48
CA LEU A 158 1.57 16.18 2.30
C LEU A 158 0.39 15.55 3.04
N ARG A 159 0.27 14.22 3.00
CA ARG A 159 -0.75 13.49 3.78
C ARG A 159 -0.55 13.69 5.28
N ALA A 160 0.68 13.66 5.79
CA ALA A 160 1.00 13.92 7.19
C ALA A 160 0.50 15.28 7.67
N LEU A 161 0.48 16.28 6.78
CA LEU A 161 -0.08 17.62 7.03
C LEU A 161 -1.59 17.73 6.74
N GLY A 162 -2.29 16.60 6.56
CA GLY A 162 -3.72 16.57 6.32
C GLY A 162 -4.16 16.90 4.90
N ASN A 163 -3.26 16.87 3.92
CA ASN A 163 -3.57 17.12 2.52
C ASN A 163 -3.53 15.81 1.71
N SER A 164 -4.69 15.25 1.41
CA SER A 164 -4.83 14.05 0.56
C SER A 164 -5.19 14.37 -0.89
N LYS A 165 -5.57 15.62 -1.20
CA LYS A 165 -6.03 16.02 -2.54
C LYS A 165 -4.87 16.28 -3.50
N VAL A 166 -3.85 16.98 -3.04
CA VAL A 166 -2.69 17.30 -3.88
C VAL A 166 -1.93 16.04 -4.32
N PRO A 167 -1.64 15.05 -3.45
CA PRO A 167 -1.10 13.77 -3.89
C PRO A 167 -1.95 13.10 -4.96
N LEU A 168 -3.29 13.16 -4.86
CA LEU A 168 -4.19 12.62 -5.88
C LEU A 168 -3.98 13.29 -7.24
N TYR A 169 -3.88 14.63 -7.29
CA TYR A 169 -3.69 15.33 -8.55
C TYR A 169 -2.37 14.94 -9.25
N PHE A 170 -1.29 14.81 -8.49
CA PHE A 170 -0.01 14.35 -9.03
C PHE A 170 -0.03 12.88 -9.42
N LEU A 171 -0.80 12.04 -8.72
CA LEU A 171 -0.99 10.65 -9.10
C LEU A 171 -1.75 10.51 -10.43
N ILE A 172 -2.82 11.28 -10.62
CA ILE A 172 -3.57 11.32 -11.89
C ILE A 172 -2.65 11.79 -13.01
N LEU A 173 -1.87 12.84 -12.78
CA LEU A 173 -0.89 13.33 -13.75
C LEU A 173 0.14 12.25 -14.09
N ALA A 174 0.69 11.55 -13.09
CA ALA A 174 1.62 10.45 -13.30
C ALA A 174 0.99 9.33 -14.15
N ALA A 175 -0.24 8.96 -13.86
CA ALA A 175 -0.96 7.91 -14.58
C ALA A 175 -1.20 8.29 -16.06
N LEU A 176 -1.66 9.50 -16.33
CA LEU A 176 -1.87 9.98 -17.70
C LEU A 176 -0.55 10.08 -18.47
N LEU A 177 0.49 10.60 -17.83
CA LEU A 177 1.80 10.71 -18.43
C LEU A 177 2.42 9.34 -18.71
N ASN A 178 2.24 8.37 -17.79
CA ASN A 178 2.69 7.00 -17.99
C ASN A 178 2.05 6.38 -19.24
N ILE A 179 0.73 6.46 -19.39
CA ILE A 179 0.03 5.93 -20.57
C ILE A 179 0.57 6.55 -21.86
N VAL A 180 0.76 7.87 -21.89
CA VAL A 180 1.31 8.55 -23.07
C VAL A 180 2.75 8.09 -23.36
N LEU A 181 3.59 7.99 -22.34
CA LEU A 181 4.98 7.56 -22.48
C LEU A 181 5.06 6.07 -22.88
N ASP A 182 4.18 5.22 -22.39
CA ASP A 182 4.08 3.83 -22.84
C ASP A 182 3.84 3.75 -24.35
N MET A 183 2.88 4.52 -24.84
CA MET A 183 2.61 4.58 -26.29
C MET A 183 3.82 5.09 -27.07
N VAL A 184 4.51 6.11 -26.58
CA VAL A 184 5.70 6.67 -27.24
C VAL A 184 6.86 5.67 -27.22
N PHE A 185 7.21 5.11 -26.07
CA PHE A 185 8.39 4.23 -25.95
C PHE A 185 8.15 2.85 -26.57
N ILE A 186 6.94 2.33 -26.45
CA ILE A 186 6.61 1.00 -26.99
C ILE A 186 6.31 1.06 -28.47
N ILE A 187 5.47 2.01 -28.93
CA ILE A 187 4.99 2.05 -30.31
C ILE A 187 5.95 2.82 -31.21
N ALA A 188 6.39 4.04 -30.81
CA ALA A 188 7.23 4.87 -31.64
C ALA A 188 8.72 4.46 -31.59
N PHE A 189 9.23 4.14 -30.38
CA PHE A 189 10.66 3.81 -30.20
C PHE A 189 10.94 2.31 -30.14
N HIS A 190 9.93 1.45 -30.17
CA HIS A 190 10.05 -0.01 -30.16
C HIS A 190 10.93 -0.57 -29.04
N MET A 191 10.85 0.04 -27.84
CA MET A 191 11.69 -0.31 -26.70
C MET A 191 11.25 -1.60 -25.96
N GLY A 192 10.18 -2.24 -26.40
CA GLY A 192 9.68 -3.48 -25.80
C GLY A 192 9.23 -3.31 -24.33
N ALA A 193 9.42 -4.34 -23.52
CA ALA A 193 9.06 -4.32 -22.09
C ALA A 193 9.83 -3.24 -21.30
N ALA A 194 11.09 -2.97 -21.65
CA ALA A 194 11.87 -1.92 -21.01
C ALA A 194 11.27 -0.52 -21.21
N GLY A 195 10.56 -0.29 -22.32
CA GLY A 195 9.84 0.95 -22.59
C GLY A 195 8.78 1.25 -21.55
N ALA A 196 7.99 0.26 -21.12
CA ALA A 196 7.00 0.39 -20.06
C ALA A 196 7.67 0.74 -18.71
N ALA A 197 8.82 0.13 -18.40
CA ALA A 197 9.55 0.46 -17.19
C ALA A 197 10.05 1.91 -17.21
N TRP A 198 10.59 2.39 -18.33
CA TRP A 198 11.01 3.78 -18.50
C TRP A 198 9.84 4.75 -18.38
N ALA A 199 8.69 4.43 -18.98
CA ALA A 199 7.48 5.24 -18.86
C ALA A 199 7.06 5.39 -17.38
N THR A 200 7.08 4.30 -16.63
CA THR A 200 6.76 4.30 -15.19
C THR A 200 7.75 5.16 -14.39
N VAL A 201 9.06 4.98 -14.59
CA VAL A 201 10.08 5.72 -13.86
C VAL A 201 10.03 7.22 -14.17
N ILE A 202 9.90 7.58 -15.44
CA ILE A 202 9.88 8.99 -15.87
C ILE A 202 8.61 9.68 -15.39
N SER A 203 7.44 9.06 -15.51
CA SER A 203 6.17 9.63 -15.04
C SER A 203 6.16 9.86 -13.53
N GLN A 204 6.69 8.92 -12.75
CA GLN A 204 6.87 9.06 -11.31
C GLN A 204 7.89 10.16 -10.97
N GLY A 205 9.00 10.23 -11.68
CA GLY A 205 10.02 11.26 -11.50
C GLY A 205 9.50 12.66 -11.77
N ILE A 206 8.81 12.86 -12.89
CA ILE A 206 8.20 14.16 -13.24
C ILE A 206 7.17 14.55 -12.19
N SER A 207 6.28 13.63 -11.80
CA SER A 207 5.27 13.90 -10.77
C SER A 207 5.90 14.20 -9.41
N GLY A 208 6.99 13.52 -9.05
CA GLY A 208 7.78 13.81 -7.85
C GLY A 208 8.39 15.21 -7.87
N ILE A 209 9.01 15.60 -8.99
CA ILE A 209 9.59 16.95 -9.16
C ILE A 209 8.50 18.02 -9.11
N LEU A 210 7.36 17.82 -9.78
CA LEU A 210 6.25 18.77 -9.75
C LEU A 210 5.63 18.88 -8.36
N CYS A 211 5.53 17.77 -7.63
CA CYS A 211 5.11 17.76 -6.24
C CYS A 211 6.08 18.57 -5.35
N LEU A 212 7.39 18.42 -5.56
CA LEU A 212 8.41 19.20 -4.86
C LEU A 212 8.29 20.69 -5.16
N VAL A 213 8.14 21.07 -6.42
CA VAL A 213 7.93 22.46 -6.85
C VAL A 213 6.66 23.05 -6.20
N TYR A 214 5.58 22.26 -6.15
CA TYR A 214 4.36 22.66 -5.47
C TYR A 214 4.60 22.90 -3.97
N ILE A 215 5.29 22.00 -3.28
CA ILE A 215 5.61 22.14 -1.86
C ILE A 215 6.41 23.41 -1.60
N VAL A 216 7.45 23.66 -2.38
CA VAL A 216 8.32 24.84 -2.25
C VAL A 216 7.54 26.13 -2.50
N LYS A 217 6.63 26.16 -3.48
CA LYS A 217 5.89 27.38 -3.83
C LYS A 217 4.63 27.61 -3.02
N ALA A 218 3.91 26.55 -2.66
CA ALA A 218 2.54 26.65 -2.14
C ALA A 218 2.39 26.21 -0.68
N VAL A 219 3.45 25.64 -0.06
CA VAL A 219 3.38 25.13 1.32
C VAL A 219 4.47 25.77 2.19
N PRO A 220 4.30 27.06 2.62
CA PRO A 220 5.34 27.79 3.37
C PRO A 220 5.78 27.09 4.66
N ILE A 221 4.88 26.35 5.30
CA ILE A 221 5.16 25.61 6.53
C ILE A 221 6.24 24.52 6.35
N LEU A 222 6.46 24.06 5.11
CA LEU A 222 7.49 23.09 4.73
C LEU A 222 8.76 23.75 4.18
N HIS A 223 8.93 25.07 4.32
CA HIS A 223 10.21 25.70 3.99
C HIS A 223 11.24 25.29 5.03
N LEU A 224 12.12 24.37 4.62
CA LEU A 224 13.17 23.83 5.47
C LEU A 224 14.35 24.80 5.52
N HIS A 225 14.85 25.10 6.73
CA HIS A 225 16.08 25.86 6.98
C HIS A 225 17.28 24.93 7.07
N LYS A 226 18.49 25.44 6.99
CA LYS A 226 19.75 24.63 7.09
C LYS A 226 19.81 23.79 8.36
N GLU A 227 19.21 24.31 9.46
CA GLU A 227 19.16 23.61 10.75
C GLU A 227 18.25 22.39 10.73
N ASP A 228 17.21 22.39 9.87
CA ASP A 228 16.26 21.29 9.78
C ASP A 228 16.87 20.04 9.09
N TRP A 229 17.91 20.27 8.30
CA TRP A 229 18.68 19.20 7.62
C TRP A 229 19.76 18.58 8.49
N ARG A 230 19.99 19.07 9.73
CA ARG A 230 20.98 18.47 10.61
C ARG A 230 20.46 17.10 11.08
N PRO A 231 21.20 15.99 10.77
CA PRO A 231 20.80 14.66 11.17
C PRO A 231 20.77 14.54 12.69
N SER A 232 19.68 14.02 13.22
CA SER A 232 19.53 13.73 14.65
C SER A 232 19.37 12.22 14.84
N GLY A 233 20.35 11.57 15.45
CA GLY A 233 20.31 10.12 15.68
C GLY A 233 19.05 9.65 16.42
N HIS A 234 18.52 10.48 17.32
CA HIS A 234 17.27 10.20 18.02
C HIS A 234 16.05 10.19 17.05
N LEU A 235 15.93 11.22 16.20
CA LEU A 235 14.83 11.30 15.22
C LEU A 235 14.90 10.18 14.19
N LEU A 236 16.11 9.94 13.64
CA LEU A 236 16.36 8.86 12.69
C LEU A 236 15.96 7.50 13.26
N LYS A 237 16.35 7.23 14.53
CA LYS A 237 15.99 5.97 15.21
C LYS A 237 14.48 5.80 15.36
N ILE A 238 13.75 6.85 15.75
CA ILE A 238 12.28 6.79 15.89
C ILE A 238 11.62 6.54 14.53
N GLN A 239 12.04 7.24 13.47
CA GLN A 239 11.50 7.10 12.14
C GLN A 239 11.77 5.71 11.54
N LEU A 240 12.97 5.16 11.74
CA LEU A 240 13.32 3.80 11.35
C LEU A 240 12.54 2.75 12.14
N ALA A 241 12.32 2.97 13.44
CA ALA A 241 11.56 2.05 14.29
C ALA A 241 10.08 1.88 13.87
N VAL A 242 9.54 2.84 13.13
CA VAL A 242 8.19 2.74 12.52
C VAL A 242 8.29 2.33 11.07
N GLY A 243 9.19 2.93 10.29
CA GLY A 243 9.29 2.74 8.84
C GLY A 243 9.73 1.34 8.44
N ILE A 244 10.75 0.78 9.09
CA ILE A 244 11.22 -0.58 8.76
C ILE A 244 10.14 -1.65 9.01
N PRO A 245 9.47 -1.71 10.18
CA PRO A 245 8.38 -2.66 10.38
C PRO A 245 7.23 -2.49 9.38
N MET A 246 6.87 -1.25 9.02
CA MET A 246 5.86 -0.99 7.99
C MET A 246 6.27 -1.51 6.62
N ALA A 247 7.52 -1.35 6.23
CA ALA A 247 8.06 -1.86 4.96
C ALA A 247 8.11 -3.40 4.96
N LEU A 248 8.61 -4.02 6.03
CA LEU A 248 8.68 -5.48 6.16
C LEU A 248 7.31 -6.15 6.14
N GLN A 249 6.27 -5.47 6.58
CA GLN A 249 4.90 -5.95 6.52
C GLN A 249 4.45 -6.32 5.10
N TYR A 250 4.87 -5.56 4.08
CA TYR A 250 4.59 -5.90 2.68
C TYR A 250 5.31 -7.18 2.25
N SER A 251 6.54 -7.38 2.73
CA SER A 251 7.30 -8.62 2.48
C SER A 251 6.61 -9.83 3.13
N ILE A 252 6.13 -9.67 4.36
CA ILE A 252 5.36 -10.72 5.06
C ILE A 252 4.08 -11.07 4.30
N THR A 253 3.36 -10.06 3.79
CA THR A 253 2.16 -10.28 2.98
C THR A 253 2.48 -11.02 1.68
N ALA A 254 3.59 -10.66 1.00
CA ALA A 254 4.03 -11.32 -0.22
C ALA A 254 4.34 -12.81 0.01
N ILE A 255 5.05 -13.14 1.08
CA ILE A 255 5.33 -14.54 1.45
C ILE A 255 4.03 -15.31 1.67
N GLY A 256 3.06 -14.71 2.38
CA GLY A 256 1.75 -15.31 2.59
C GLY A 256 0.98 -15.59 1.31
N THR A 257 1.02 -14.67 0.34
CA THR A 257 0.39 -14.86 -0.98
C THR A 257 1.09 -15.97 -1.78
N MET A 258 2.41 -16.07 -1.70
CA MET A 258 3.16 -17.17 -2.34
C MET A 258 2.78 -18.55 -1.78
N MET A 259 2.55 -18.66 -0.47
CA MET A 259 2.10 -19.91 0.15
C MET A 259 0.72 -20.34 -0.36
N VAL A 260 -0.22 -19.40 -0.46
CA VAL A 260 -1.55 -19.66 -1.06
C VAL A 260 -1.42 -20.05 -2.52
N GLN A 261 -0.58 -19.36 -3.30
CA GLN A 261 -0.36 -19.69 -4.71
C GLN A 261 0.22 -21.09 -4.89
N THR A 262 1.15 -21.49 -4.03
CA THR A 262 1.71 -22.86 -4.05
C THR A 262 0.64 -23.91 -3.81
N ALA A 263 -0.22 -23.72 -2.80
CA ALA A 263 -1.36 -24.59 -2.53
C ALA A 263 -2.35 -24.65 -3.71
N LEU A 264 -2.62 -23.49 -4.31
CA LEU A 264 -3.53 -23.36 -5.45
C LEU A 264 -3.02 -24.09 -6.70
N ASN A 265 -1.71 -24.01 -6.96
CA ASN A 265 -1.09 -24.67 -8.12
C ASN A 265 -1.26 -26.21 -8.11
N LEU A 266 -1.41 -26.81 -6.93
CA LEU A 266 -1.69 -28.24 -6.79
C LEU A 266 -3.12 -28.64 -7.20
N LEU A 267 -4.02 -27.68 -7.36
CA LEU A 267 -5.43 -27.91 -7.71
C LEU A 267 -5.69 -27.89 -9.22
N GLY A 268 -4.70 -27.49 -10.01
CA GLY A 268 -4.79 -27.46 -11.47
C GLY A 268 -5.07 -26.08 -12.05
N SER A 269 -4.90 -25.96 -13.39
CA SER A 269 -4.90 -24.70 -14.11
C SER A 269 -6.26 -23.98 -14.11
N THR A 270 -7.37 -24.72 -14.12
CA THR A 270 -8.73 -24.15 -14.07
C THR A 270 -8.95 -23.38 -12.76
N GLN A 271 -8.55 -23.96 -11.64
CA GLN A 271 -8.68 -23.33 -10.32
C GLN A 271 -7.74 -22.13 -10.18
N VAL A 272 -6.55 -22.21 -10.73
CA VAL A 272 -5.60 -21.08 -10.79
C VAL A 272 -6.19 -19.92 -11.60
N ALA A 273 -6.78 -20.18 -12.76
CA ALA A 273 -7.41 -19.16 -13.59
C ALA A 273 -8.61 -18.49 -12.89
N ALA A 274 -9.47 -19.30 -12.24
CA ALA A 274 -10.60 -18.83 -11.48
C ALA A 274 -10.19 -17.94 -10.32
N PHE A 275 -9.22 -18.39 -9.51
CA PHE A 275 -8.69 -17.65 -8.38
C PHE A 275 -8.06 -16.32 -8.83
N THR A 276 -7.28 -16.35 -9.92
CA THR A 276 -6.62 -15.15 -10.45
C THR A 276 -7.64 -14.11 -10.91
N ALA A 277 -8.68 -14.51 -11.64
CA ALA A 277 -9.74 -13.62 -12.07
C ALA A 277 -10.51 -13.02 -10.88
N ALA A 278 -10.87 -13.85 -9.90
CA ALA A 278 -11.56 -13.41 -8.69
C ALA A 278 -10.70 -12.46 -7.82
N ASN A 279 -9.41 -12.74 -7.71
CA ASN A 279 -8.46 -11.90 -6.98
C ASN A 279 -8.32 -10.49 -7.60
N LYS A 280 -8.38 -10.37 -8.93
CA LYS A 280 -8.40 -9.06 -9.60
C LYS A 280 -9.64 -8.25 -9.23
N ILE A 281 -10.80 -8.90 -9.11
CA ILE A 281 -12.04 -8.24 -8.64
C ILE A 281 -11.87 -7.78 -7.18
N GLU A 282 -11.36 -8.66 -6.33
CA GLU A 282 -11.08 -8.34 -4.92
C GLU A 282 -10.11 -7.16 -4.78
N GLN A 283 -9.02 -7.13 -5.55
CA GLN A 283 -8.03 -6.05 -5.51
C GLN A 283 -8.63 -4.66 -5.76
N ILE A 284 -9.62 -4.54 -6.63
CA ILE A 284 -10.28 -3.26 -6.91
C ILE A 284 -11.08 -2.79 -5.68
N VAL A 285 -11.88 -3.68 -5.09
CA VAL A 285 -12.76 -3.34 -3.97
C VAL A 285 -11.98 -3.13 -2.67
N THR A 286 -10.86 -3.81 -2.49
CA THR A 286 -10.03 -3.68 -1.29
C THR A 286 -9.23 -2.37 -1.23
N GLN A 287 -9.14 -1.60 -2.33
CA GLN A 287 -8.48 -0.28 -2.32
C GLN A 287 -9.13 0.70 -1.33
N ALA A 288 -10.41 0.56 -1.04
CA ALA A 288 -11.08 1.36 -0.03
C ALA A 288 -10.54 1.09 1.38
N TYR A 289 -10.27 -0.17 1.74
CA TYR A 289 -9.71 -0.54 3.04
C TYR A 289 -8.29 0.00 3.21
N VAL A 290 -7.47 -0.06 2.15
CA VAL A 290 -6.13 0.53 2.12
C VAL A 290 -6.20 2.04 2.34
N ALA A 291 -7.14 2.73 1.67
CA ALA A 291 -7.35 4.16 1.84
C ALA A 291 -7.81 4.53 3.27
N MET A 292 -8.72 3.73 3.85
CA MET A 292 -9.16 3.89 5.24
C MET A 292 -7.99 3.70 6.21
N GLY A 293 -7.14 2.70 5.99
CA GLY A 293 -5.93 2.46 6.77
C GLY A 293 -4.98 3.66 6.73
N THR A 294 -4.64 4.14 5.53
CA THR A 294 -3.77 5.31 5.34
C THR A 294 -4.34 6.55 6.04
N THR A 295 -5.65 6.75 5.97
CA THR A 295 -6.35 7.83 6.67
C THR A 295 -6.18 7.71 8.17
N MET A 296 -6.35 6.51 8.72
CA MET A 296 -6.22 6.29 10.17
C MET A 296 -4.80 6.45 10.66
N ALA A 297 -3.79 6.08 9.88
CA ALA A 297 -2.40 6.38 10.22
C ALA A 297 -2.18 7.88 10.46
N THR A 298 -2.63 8.71 9.52
CA THR A 298 -2.49 10.18 9.63
C THR A 298 -3.36 10.77 10.74
N TYR A 299 -4.63 10.33 10.82
CA TYR A 299 -5.57 10.81 11.83
C TYR A 299 -5.08 10.50 13.24
N CYS A 300 -4.66 9.27 13.51
CA CYS A 300 -4.13 8.89 14.81
C CYS A 300 -2.82 9.60 15.12
N ALA A 301 -1.92 9.76 14.14
CA ALA A 301 -0.66 10.46 14.33
C ALA A 301 -0.87 11.93 14.75
N GLN A 302 -1.73 12.66 14.06
CA GLN A 302 -2.02 14.05 14.44
C GLN A 302 -2.72 14.16 15.80
N ASN A 303 -3.70 13.30 16.07
CA ASN A 303 -4.45 13.35 17.34
C ASN A 303 -3.63 12.89 18.54
N ILE A 304 -2.71 11.93 18.38
CA ILE A 304 -1.78 11.54 19.46
C ILE A 304 -0.78 12.66 19.75
N GLY A 305 -0.29 13.33 18.70
CA GLY A 305 0.56 14.51 18.84
C GLY A 305 -0.11 15.66 19.61
N ALA A 306 -1.40 15.85 19.36
CA ALA A 306 -2.24 16.83 20.04
C ALA A 306 -2.73 16.39 21.44
N GLY A 307 -2.37 15.20 21.93
CA GLY A 307 -2.86 14.65 23.20
C GLY A 307 -4.34 14.29 23.24
N LYS A 308 -5.02 14.19 22.06
CA LYS A 308 -6.47 14.04 21.96
C LYS A 308 -6.91 12.58 21.86
N ILE A 309 -6.64 11.74 22.89
CA ILE A 309 -6.93 10.30 22.86
C ILE A 309 -8.44 10.00 22.68
N LYS A 310 -9.31 10.79 23.30
CA LYS A 310 -10.77 10.63 23.11
C LYS A 310 -11.17 10.72 21.62
N ARG A 311 -10.51 11.60 20.86
CA ARG A 311 -10.74 11.72 19.42
C ARG A 311 -10.23 10.52 18.64
N ILE A 312 -9.11 9.92 19.05
CA ILE A 312 -8.61 8.67 18.46
C ILE A 312 -9.66 7.57 18.59
N ARG A 313 -10.23 7.38 19.77
CA ARG A 313 -11.34 6.41 19.98
C ARG A 313 -12.55 6.69 19.08
N GLN A 314 -12.96 7.96 18.99
CA GLN A 314 -14.06 8.37 18.10
C GLN A 314 -13.74 8.10 16.63
N GLY A 315 -12.49 8.34 16.22
CA GLY A 315 -12.02 8.05 14.86
C GLY A 315 -12.09 6.57 14.54
N PHE A 316 -11.57 5.70 15.40
CA PHE A 316 -11.69 4.25 15.24
C PHE A 316 -13.15 3.79 15.15
N LYS A 317 -14.02 4.28 16.02
CA LYS A 317 -15.45 3.97 15.96
C LYS A 317 -16.07 4.40 14.64
N SER A 318 -15.83 5.64 14.21
CA SER A 318 -16.42 6.18 12.97
C SER A 318 -15.97 5.42 11.74
N ILE A 319 -14.66 5.14 11.59
CA ILE A 319 -14.15 4.47 10.41
C ILE A 319 -14.50 2.97 10.39
N THR A 320 -14.58 2.33 11.57
CA THR A 320 -15.02 0.93 11.65
C THR A 320 -16.47 0.80 11.21
N ILE A 321 -17.36 1.74 11.60
CA ILE A 321 -18.75 1.77 11.14
C ILE A 321 -18.78 2.00 9.62
N MET A 322 -18.07 3.01 9.10
CA MET A 322 -18.03 3.30 7.66
C MET A 322 -17.49 2.10 6.86
N GLY A 323 -16.40 1.50 7.33
CA GLY A 323 -15.81 0.33 6.70
C GLY A 323 -16.69 -0.91 6.76
N SER A 324 -17.44 -1.09 7.85
CA SER A 324 -18.43 -2.19 7.97
C SER A 324 -19.60 -2.00 7.01
N ILE A 325 -20.12 -0.78 6.88
CA ILE A 325 -21.18 -0.47 5.89
C ILE A 325 -20.67 -0.72 4.47
N TYR A 326 -19.48 -0.22 4.14
CA TYR A 326 -18.84 -0.47 2.85
C TYR A 326 -18.66 -1.98 2.61
N SER A 327 -18.18 -2.73 3.61
CA SER A 327 -17.97 -4.18 3.53
C SER A 327 -19.27 -4.93 3.21
N VAL A 328 -20.37 -4.60 3.88
CA VAL A 328 -21.67 -5.23 3.62
C VAL A 328 -22.18 -4.93 2.22
N VAL A 329 -22.10 -3.67 1.78
CA VAL A 329 -22.54 -3.25 0.44
C VAL A 329 -21.72 -3.94 -0.64
N VAL A 330 -20.39 -3.89 -0.53
CA VAL A 330 -19.50 -4.47 -1.53
C VAL A 330 -19.57 -5.99 -1.51
N ALA A 331 -19.68 -6.63 -0.35
CA ALA A 331 -19.90 -8.08 -0.26
C ALA A 331 -21.19 -8.49 -0.99
N ALA A 332 -22.30 -7.78 -0.76
CA ALA A 332 -23.55 -8.05 -1.47
C ALA A 332 -23.38 -7.92 -2.99
N ILE A 333 -22.68 -6.90 -3.48
CA ILE A 333 -22.43 -6.69 -4.90
C ILE A 333 -21.57 -7.83 -5.47
N ILE A 334 -20.40 -8.13 -4.88
CA ILE A 334 -19.50 -9.14 -5.46
C ILE A 334 -20.04 -10.57 -5.35
N MET A 335 -20.80 -10.87 -4.29
CA MET A 335 -21.42 -12.18 -4.14
C MET A 335 -22.58 -12.42 -5.12
N THR A 336 -23.25 -11.37 -5.60
CA THR A 336 -24.37 -11.47 -6.54
C THR A 336 -23.92 -11.32 -7.99
N VAL A 337 -23.13 -10.30 -8.29
CA VAL A 337 -22.76 -9.91 -9.65
C VAL A 337 -21.30 -10.24 -9.98
N GLY A 338 -20.44 -10.43 -8.97
CA GLY A 338 -18.99 -10.54 -9.16
C GLY A 338 -18.56 -11.65 -10.12
N LYS A 339 -19.20 -12.82 -10.10
CA LYS A 339 -18.91 -13.90 -11.05
C LYS A 339 -19.04 -13.49 -12.52
N TYR A 340 -19.98 -12.59 -12.84
CA TYR A 340 -20.16 -12.10 -14.21
C TYR A 340 -19.06 -11.13 -14.64
N MET A 341 -18.35 -10.50 -13.69
CA MET A 341 -17.18 -9.68 -14.00
C MET A 341 -16.02 -10.51 -14.55
N THR A 342 -16.06 -11.84 -14.43
CA THR A 342 -15.07 -12.75 -15.02
C THR A 342 -15.00 -12.59 -16.55
N TYR A 343 -16.10 -12.26 -17.21
CA TYR A 343 -16.13 -11.96 -18.65
C TYR A 343 -15.28 -10.75 -19.07
N LEU A 344 -14.87 -9.90 -18.13
CA LEU A 344 -13.93 -8.81 -18.41
C LEU A 344 -12.49 -9.30 -18.58
N PHE A 345 -12.18 -10.48 -18.05
CA PHE A 345 -10.80 -11.00 -17.98
C PHE A 345 -10.61 -12.27 -18.83
N LEU A 346 -11.65 -13.05 -19.04
CA LEU A 346 -11.61 -14.35 -19.70
C LEU A 346 -12.69 -14.45 -20.79
N SER A 347 -12.40 -15.26 -21.82
CA SER A 347 -13.28 -15.49 -22.95
C SER A 347 -13.52 -16.99 -23.16
N GLY A 348 -14.65 -17.39 -23.73
CA GLY A 348 -15.02 -18.78 -24.03
C GLY A 348 -16.07 -19.34 -23.07
N ASP A 349 -16.12 -20.68 -22.95
CA ASP A 349 -17.00 -21.33 -21.96
C ASP A 349 -16.37 -21.22 -20.56
N LEU A 350 -16.97 -20.39 -19.73
CA LEU A 350 -16.49 -20.07 -18.40
C LEU A 350 -17.32 -20.72 -17.27
N THR A 351 -18.18 -21.68 -17.57
CA THR A 351 -19.16 -22.22 -16.61
C THR A 351 -18.47 -22.77 -15.36
N GLU A 352 -17.43 -23.59 -15.49
CA GLU A 352 -16.67 -24.13 -14.36
C GLU A 352 -15.85 -23.07 -13.62
N ILE A 353 -15.24 -22.17 -14.39
CA ILE A 353 -14.44 -21.06 -13.83
C ILE A 353 -15.36 -20.12 -13.03
N MET A 354 -16.53 -19.77 -13.54
CA MET A 354 -17.49 -18.90 -12.85
C MET A 354 -17.99 -19.52 -11.55
N HIS A 355 -18.16 -20.83 -11.49
CA HIS A 355 -18.51 -21.52 -10.24
C HIS A 355 -17.40 -21.37 -9.18
N SER A 356 -16.15 -21.58 -9.59
CA SER A 356 -14.99 -21.42 -8.71
C SER A 356 -14.78 -19.96 -8.28
N VAL A 357 -14.99 -18.98 -9.17
CA VAL A 357 -15.00 -17.55 -8.86
C VAL A 357 -16.08 -17.20 -7.83
N ASP A 358 -17.28 -17.74 -7.98
CA ASP A 358 -18.40 -17.55 -7.05
C ASP A 358 -18.05 -18.04 -5.64
N ILE A 359 -17.43 -19.24 -5.53
CA ILE A 359 -16.93 -19.76 -4.26
C ILE A 359 -15.93 -18.79 -3.63
N TYR A 360 -14.92 -18.35 -4.39
CA TYR A 360 -13.91 -17.42 -3.88
C TYR A 360 -14.52 -16.11 -3.37
N LEU A 361 -15.35 -15.46 -4.19
CA LEU A 361 -15.95 -14.17 -3.86
C LEU A 361 -16.88 -14.26 -2.64
N LYS A 362 -17.59 -15.38 -2.46
CA LYS A 362 -18.38 -15.65 -1.26
C LYS A 362 -17.50 -15.84 -0.04
N CYS A 363 -16.40 -16.58 -0.15
CA CYS A 363 -15.44 -16.75 0.93
C CYS A 363 -14.89 -15.41 1.40
N VAL A 364 -14.28 -14.61 0.51
CA VAL A 364 -13.64 -13.36 0.89
C VAL A 364 -14.65 -12.29 1.30
N GLY A 365 -15.77 -12.18 0.58
CA GLY A 365 -16.81 -11.18 0.83
C GLY A 365 -17.42 -11.30 2.22
N THR A 366 -17.65 -12.51 2.71
CA THR A 366 -18.18 -12.77 4.07
C THR A 366 -17.26 -12.21 5.16
N PHE A 367 -15.95 -12.08 4.89
CA PHE A 367 -14.95 -11.67 5.87
C PHE A 367 -14.35 -10.27 5.60
N PHE A 368 -15.02 -9.42 4.86
CA PHE A 368 -14.57 -8.04 4.62
C PHE A 368 -14.62 -7.14 5.88
N ILE A 369 -15.47 -7.45 6.85
CA ILE A 369 -15.46 -6.72 8.13
C ILE A 369 -14.17 -6.98 8.90
N PRO A 370 -13.69 -8.22 9.12
CA PRO A 370 -12.34 -8.47 9.62
C PRO A 370 -11.23 -7.77 8.81
N LEU A 371 -11.32 -7.74 7.49
CA LEU A 371 -10.36 -7.03 6.63
C LEU A 371 -10.36 -5.51 6.90
N THR A 372 -11.52 -4.91 7.15
CA THR A 372 -11.63 -3.51 7.61
C THR A 372 -10.85 -3.31 8.90
N VAL A 373 -11.09 -4.17 9.89
CA VAL A 373 -10.39 -4.09 11.19
C VAL A 373 -8.87 -4.21 10.98
N VAL A 374 -8.42 -5.19 10.20
CA VAL A 374 -6.99 -5.37 9.90
C VAL A 374 -6.37 -4.09 9.36
N ASN A 375 -6.95 -3.49 8.32
CA ASN A 375 -6.37 -2.29 7.70
C ASN A 375 -6.44 -1.06 8.62
N VAL A 376 -7.57 -0.82 9.25
CA VAL A 376 -7.83 0.36 10.09
C VAL A 376 -7.01 0.32 11.37
N TYR A 377 -7.04 -0.79 12.10
CA TYR A 377 -6.38 -0.89 13.41
C TYR A 377 -4.86 -0.98 13.26
N ARG A 378 -4.38 -1.74 12.28
CA ARG A 378 -2.96 -1.83 11.95
C ARG A 378 -2.35 -0.45 11.70
N ASN A 379 -2.90 0.28 10.74
CA ASN A 379 -2.40 1.59 10.36
C ASN A 379 -2.64 2.64 11.45
N GLY A 380 -3.76 2.58 12.17
CA GLY A 380 -4.02 3.47 13.30
C GLY A 380 -3.00 3.33 14.44
N ILE A 381 -2.64 2.09 14.79
CA ILE A 381 -1.60 1.79 15.80
C ILE A 381 -0.23 2.27 15.29
N GLN A 382 0.09 2.05 14.01
CA GLN A 382 1.31 2.58 13.39
C GLN A 382 1.37 4.11 13.44
N GLY A 383 0.25 4.79 13.18
CA GLY A 383 0.12 6.24 13.31
C GLY A 383 0.37 6.76 14.74
N MET A 384 0.04 5.96 15.75
CA MET A 384 0.39 6.28 17.14
C MET A 384 1.89 6.09 17.47
N GLY A 385 2.70 5.60 16.52
CA GLY A 385 4.15 5.44 16.67
C GLY A 385 4.60 4.02 17.02
N TYR A 386 3.70 3.05 17.02
CA TYR A 386 4.00 1.64 17.31
C TYR A 386 4.16 0.84 16.02
N GLY A 387 5.39 0.68 15.53
CA GLY A 387 5.66 -0.07 14.29
C GLY A 387 5.67 -1.59 14.50
N LEU A 388 6.33 -2.05 15.56
CA LEU A 388 6.58 -3.48 15.79
C LEU A 388 5.31 -4.27 16.12
N LEU A 389 4.41 -3.73 16.95
CA LEU A 389 3.19 -4.43 17.37
C LEU A 389 2.32 -4.82 16.16
N PRO A 390 1.96 -3.90 15.25
CA PRO A 390 1.18 -4.26 14.06
C PRO A 390 1.92 -5.20 13.09
N MET A 391 3.25 -5.13 13.04
CA MET A 391 4.05 -6.09 12.27
C MET A 391 3.90 -7.51 12.81
N MET A 392 3.86 -7.70 14.14
CA MET A 392 3.62 -9.02 14.76
C MET A 392 2.23 -9.58 14.41
N ALA A 393 1.20 -8.72 14.30
CA ALA A 393 -0.09 -9.16 13.77
C ALA A 393 0.01 -9.62 12.30
N GLY A 394 0.88 -8.99 11.51
CA GLY A 394 1.20 -9.45 10.15
C GLY A 394 1.88 -10.82 10.13
N VAL A 395 2.78 -11.11 11.06
CA VAL A 395 3.39 -12.44 11.22
C VAL A 395 2.32 -13.49 11.57
N ALA A 396 1.42 -13.17 12.50
CA ALA A 396 0.31 -14.08 12.83
C ALA A 396 -0.62 -14.32 11.62
N GLU A 397 -0.87 -13.28 10.81
CA GLU A 397 -1.60 -13.39 9.54
C GLU A 397 -0.89 -14.36 8.57
N LEU A 398 0.43 -14.24 8.44
CA LEU A 398 1.25 -15.14 7.62
C LEU A 398 1.12 -16.59 8.08
N VAL A 399 1.27 -16.83 9.39
CA VAL A 399 1.17 -18.19 9.97
C VAL A 399 -0.24 -18.75 9.75
N GLY A 400 -1.29 -17.98 10.06
CA GLY A 400 -2.67 -18.41 9.87
C GLY A 400 -2.97 -18.75 8.41
N ARG A 401 -2.54 -17.90 7.47
CA ARG A 401 -2.69 -18.13 6.03
C ARG A 401 -1.95 -19.36 5.56
N GLY A 402 -0.70 -19.53 6.01
CA GLY A 402 0.14 -20.68 5.65
C GLY A 402 -0.41 -22.00 6.16
N VAL A 403 -0.84 -22.06 7.42
CA VAL A 403 -1.43 -23.27 8.02
C VAL A 403 -2.69 -23.70 7.28
N VAL A 404 -3.62 -22.77 7.03
CA VAL A 404 -4.87 -23.08 6.31
C VAL A 404 -4.58 -23.49 4.87
N ALA A 405 -3.67 -22.82 4.18
CA ALA A 405 -3.27 -23.18 2.81
C ALA A 405 -2.65 -24.57 2.74
N MET A 406 -1.77 -24.95 3.68
CA MET A 406 -1.16 -26.28 3.73
C MET A 406 -2.18 -27.38 4.00
N ILE A 407 -3.09 -27.17 4.94
CA ILE A 407 -4.18 -28.14 5.22
C ILE A 407 -5.07 -28.30 3.99
N ALA A 408 -5.46 -27.20 3.36
CA ALA A 408 -6.28 -27.20 2.16
C ALA A 408 -5.60 -27.90 0.97
N ALA A 409 -4.28 -27.73 0.81
CA ALA A 409 -3.48 -28.42 -0.19
C ALA A 409 -3.48 -29.93 0.02
N GLY A 410 -3.30 -30.39 1.28
CA GLY A 410 -3.36 -31.80 1.63
C GLY A 410 -4.73 -32.44 1.36
N GLN A 411 -5.81 -31.68 1.55
CA GLN A 411 -7.18 -32.11 1.28
C GLN A 411 -7.62 -31.89 -0.18
N LYS A 412 -6.78 -31.30 -1.03
CA LYS A 412 -7.12 -30.87 -2.40
C LYS A 412 -8.41 -30.03 -2.47
N SER A 413 -8.63 -29.18 -1.47
CA SER A 413 -9.85 -28.38 -1.30
C SER A 413 -9.67 -26.96 -1.82
N TYR A 414 -10.33 -26.62 -2.93
CA TYR A 414 -10.36 -25.24 -3.44
C TYR A 414 -11.00 -24.26 -2.45
N PHE A 415 -12.09 -24.67 -1.83
CA PHE A 415 -12.75 -23.87 -0.78
C PHE A 415 -11.78 -23.58 0.39
N GLY A 416 -11.02 -24.59 0.82
CA GLY A 416 -10.01 -24.42 1.87
C GLY A 416 -8.92 -23.40 1.48
N VAL A 417 -8.44 -23.43 0.24
CA VAL A 417 -7.48 -22.43 -0.26
C VAL A 417 -8.10 -21.02 -0.28
N CYS A 418 -9.36 -20.88 -0.69
CA CYS A 418 -10.08 -19.61 -0.65
C CYS A 418 -10.25 -19.07 0.77
N MET A 419 -10.36 -19.93 1.77
CA MET A 419 -10.48 -19.55 3.19
C MET A 419 -9.16 -19.17 3.86
N ALA A 420 -8.02 -19.36 3.21
CA ALA A 420 -6.71 -19.04 3.80
C ALA A 420 -6.57 -17.55 4.16
N SER A 421 -6.96 -16.64 3.28
CA SER A 421 -6.94 -15.19 3.56
C SER A 421 -8.00 -14.77 4.60
N PRO A 422 -9.28 -15.17 4.51
CA PRO A 422 -10.27 -14.92 5.56
C PRO A 422 -9.85 -15.37 6.95
N ALA A 423 -9.30 -16.57 7.10
CA ALA A 423 -8.82 -17.08 8.38
C ALA A 423 -7.68 -16.23 8.95
N ALA A 424 -6.76 -15.81 8.10
CA ALA A 424 -5.68 -14.90 8.48
C ALA A 424 -6.21 -13.53 8.94
N TRP A 425 -7.23 -12.99 8.27
CA TRP A 425 -7.86 -11.72 8.66
C TRP A 425 -8.58 -11.81 10.02
N ILE A 426 -9.24 -12.92 10.31
CA ILE A 426 -9.86 -13.14 11.62
C ILE A 426 -8.80 -13.13 12.71
N LEU A 427 -7.73 -13.90 12.54
CA LEU A 427 -6.64 -14.00 13.51
C LEU A 427 -5.97 -12.64 13.72
N ALA A 428 -5.60 -11.97 12.63
CA ALA A 428 -4.96 -10.65 12.70
C ALA A 428 -5.88 -9.59 13.32
N SER A 429 -7.18 -9.57 12.99
CA SER A 429 -8.13 -8.62 13.55
C SER A 429 -8.30 -8.80 15.05
N ALA A 430 -8.39 -10.04 15.54
CA ALA A 430 -8.47 -10.33 16.97
C ALA A 430 -7.24 -9.80 17.73
N LEU A 431 -6.04 -10.06 17.21
CA LEU A 431 -4.79 -9.56 17.79
C LEU A 431 -4.71 -8.02 17.76
N LEU A 432 -5.07 -7.41 16.65
CA LEU A 432 -5.02 -5.95 16.50
C LEU A 432 -6.01 -5.23 17.41
N ILE A 433 -7.17 -5.82 17.69
CA ILE A 433 -8.12 -5.29 18.67
C ILE A 433 -7.51 -5.30 20.07
N VAL A 434 -6.87 -6.41 20.48
CA VAL A 434 -6.17 -6.50 21.77
C VAL A 434 -5.04 -5.47 21.83
N MET A 435 -4.22 -5.36 20.78
CA MET A 435 -3.13 -4.38 20.69
C MET A 435 -3.65 -2.94 20.76
N TYR A 436 -4.79 -2.65 20.13
CA TYR A 436 -5.43 -1.35 20.19
C TYR A 436 -5.77 -0.95 21.63
N TYR A 437 -6.45 -1.82 22.38
CA TYR A 437 -6.77 -1.51 23.78
C TYR A 437 -5.53 -1.34 24.64
N TYR A 438 -4.50 -2.16 24.43
CA TYR A 438 -3.22 -2.02 25.11
C TYR A 438 -2.57 -0.66 24.81
N VAL A 439 -2.47 -0.28 23.53
CA VAL A 439 -1.84 0.99 23.10
C VAL A 439 -2.62 2.20 23.60
N ILE A 440 -3.94 2.17 23.54
CA ILE A 440 -4.80 3.26 24.05
C ILE A 440 -4.57 3.43 25.56
N HIS A 441 -4.58 2.34 26.34
CA HIS A 441 -4.37 2.39 27.79
C HIS A 441 -2.99 2.92 28.15
N GLN A 442 -1.94 2.50 27.43
CA GLN A 442 -0.57 3.01 27.65
C GLN A 442 -0.49 4.52 27.39
N ASN A 443 -1.11 5.00 26.34
CA ASN A 443 -1.12 6.43 26.04
C ASN A 443 -1.96 7.24 27.02
N GLU A 444 -3.08 6.72 27.51
CA GLU A 444 -3.87 7.37 28.58
C GLU A 444 -3.05 7.54 29.85
N LYS A 445 -2.36 6.51 30.30
CA LYS A 445 -1.44 6.59 31.45
C LYS A 445 -0.32 7.61 31.24
N ARG A 446 0.27 7.61 30.04
CA ARG A 446 1.32 8.55 29.69
C ARG A 446 0.83 10.02 29.76
N PHE A 447 -0.32 10.32 29.20
CA PHE A 447 -0.86 11.68 29.20
C PHE A 447 -1.39 12.12 30.58
N ALA A 448 -1.96 11.20 31.38
CA ALA A 448 -2.35 11.48 32.76
C ALA A 448 -1.13 11.91 33.60
N LYS A 449 -0.02 11.20 33.48
CA LYS A 449 1.22 11.53 34.19
C LYS A 449 1.74 12.94 33.84
N TYR A 450 1.70 13.34 32.57
CA TYR A 450 2.11 14.70 32.17
C TYR A 450 1.15 15.78 32.64
N ALA A 451 -0.13 15.49 32.85
CA ALA A 451 -1.10 16.42 33.41
C ALA A 451 -0.92 16.65 34.92
N ASP A 452 -0.35 15.66 35.64
CA ASP A 452 -0.07 15.73 37.07
C ASP A 452 1.28 16.41 37.37
N GLU A 453 2.21 16.46 36.41
CA GLU A 453 3.55 17.05 36.54
C GLU A 453 3.63 18.52 36.05
N GLY A 454 2.57 19.10 35.45
CA GLY A 454 2.49 20.45 34.93
C GLY A 454 1.41 21.28 35.59
#